data_0cf13af3c3a1c043b7ffb725008736cd
#
_entry.id   0cf13af3c3a1c043b7ffb725008736cd
#
_cell.length_a   1.000
_cell.length_b   1.000
_cell.length_c   1.000
_cell.angle_alpha   90.00
_cell.angle_beta   90.00
_cell.angle_gamma   90.00
#
_symmetry.space_group_name_H-M   'P 1'
#
loop_
_entity.id
_entity.type
_entity.pdbx_description
1 polymer ?
#
loop_
_entity_poly.entity_id
_entity_poly.type
_entity_poly.pdbx_seq_one_letter_code
_entity_poly.pdbx_strand_id
1 'polypeptide(L)'
;MKVKSIRNIRIKTKLLFLGGVSILGLVFIGAESIITARQINQASTEISQSWVPAIIIAEELNTETSDYRIKEFYHAITHDEETMDHLEKEMMAVRDEIDAAFTEYEQNYITDETDRELMENARAYWDRYLEYSDRLLPISRGNDNEESLKMIIGESRLLFDEASGNFLKMAEFNRLGAEAASVRGDQLYARLARVKIVSICLIALMITLLVIYIIIAIDKPVKAIVEGTRRVSNGDLDVYLPYDSEDEIGILTDSVNQLIERLKNIIDDEKYLFREIGSENFEVKSTCEQAYRGDFAPILYSIASLMSRLDIAKRKKEELKKRLEERVAAEIIAEKKLAEEKKLAEEDKLAEETLSAGENTTPDRERAGEEMKKDGSRTMDASDEEGRLS
;
A
#
# COMPACT_ATOMS: atom_id res chain seq x y z
N MET A 1 6.58 -4.35 27.62
CA MET A 1 5.60 -4.41 26.52
C MET A 1 6.35 -4.93 25.28
N LYS A 2 6.16 -6.21 24.88
CA LYS A 2 6.74 -6.72 23.62
C LYS A 2 6.07 -5.93 22.49
N VAL A 3 6.87 -5.17 21.73
CA VAL A 3 6.41 -4.56 20.51
C VAL A 3 5.91 -5.70 19.61
N LYS A 4 4.60 -5.83 19.46
CA LYS A 4 4.03 -6.81 18.52
C LYS A 4 4.67 -6.50 17.16
N SER A 5 5.34 -7.50 16.59
CA SER A 5 5.94 -7.35 15.26
C SER A 5 4.85 -6.83 14.30
N ILE A 6 5.18 -5.85 13.48
CA ILE A 6 4.27 -5.29 12.45
C ILE A 6 3.73 -6.41 11.55
N ARG A 7 4.43 -7.55 11.47
CA ARG A 7 4.01 -8.75 10.76
C ARG A 7 2.72 -9.35 11.32
N ASN A 8 2.51 -9.32 12.64
CA ASN A 8 1.35 -9.91 13.31
C ASN A 8 0.08 -9.03 13.26
N ILE A 9 0.14 -7.86 12.61
CA ILE A 9 -1.02 -6.99 12.44
C ILE A 9 -1.90 -7.56 11.32
N ARG A 10 -3.22 -7.61 11.55
CA ARG A 10 -4.22 -8.06 10.57
C ARG A 10 -4.11 -7.26 9.26
N ILE A 11 -4.34 -7.91 8.14
CA ILE A 11 -4.30 -7.29 6.79
C ILE A 11 -5.23 -6.09 6.72
N LYS A 12 -6.47 -6.23 7.24
CA LYS A 12 -7.43 -5.12 7.34
C LYS A 12 -6.83 -3.89 8.02
N THR A 13 -6.12 -4.08 9.13
CA THR A 13 -5.50 -2.97 9.88
C THR A 13 -4.32 -2.37 9.12
N LYS A 14 -3.50 -3.18 8.44
CA LYS A 14 -2.42 -2.70 7.56
C LYS A 14 -2.96 -1.79 6.44
N LEU A 15 -4.07 -2.20 5.79
CA LEU A 15 -4.72 -1.44 4.73
C LEU A 15 -5.40 -0.16 5.26
N LEU A 16 -6.06 -0.22 6.41
CA LEU A 16 -6.64 0.97 7.06
C LEU A 16 -5.55 1.98 7.46
N PHE A 17 -4.40 1.49 7.95
CA PHE A 17 -3.26 2.35 8.27
C PHE A 17 -2.71 3.04 7.02
N LEU A 18 -2.54 2.30 5.91
CA LEU A 18 -2.13 2.87 4.62
C LEU A 18 -3.10 3.96 4.16
N GLY A 19 -4.41 3.68 4.18
CA GLY A 19 -5.46 4.64 3.83
C GLY A 19 -5.44 5.87 4.73
N GLY A 20 -5.32 5.67 6.05
CA GLY A 20 -5.23 6.74 7.04
C GLY A 20 -4.01 7.65 6.81
N VAL A 21 -2.83 7.08 6.60
CA VAL A 21 -1.60 7.84 6.30
C VAL A 21 -1.73 8.61 5.00
N SER A 22 -2.33 8.01 3.95
CA SER A 22 -2.55 8.67 2.67
C SER A 22 -3.50 9.86 2.79
N ILE A 23 -4.61 9.70 3.51
CA ILE A 23 -5.59 10.77 3.76
C ILE A 23 -4.95 11.89 4.59
N LEU A 24 -4.23 11.56 5.67
CA LEU A 24 -3.54 12.55 6.49
C LEU A 24 -2.50 13.32 5.69
N GLY A 25 -1.75 12.64 4.82
CA GLY A 25 -0.80 13.28 3.89
C GLY A 25 -1.48 14.27 2.95
N LEU A 26 -2.62 13.90 2.36
CA LEU A 26 -3.40 14.80 1.50
C LEU A 26 -3.98 16.00 2.25
N VAL A 27 -4.52 15.79 3.46
CA VAL A 27 -5.04 16.86 4.32
C VAL A 27 -3.90 17.82 4.71
N PHE A 28 -2.74 17.30 5.06
CA PHE A 28 -1.56 18.10 5.38
C PHE A 28 -1.12 18.99 4.21
N ILE A 29 -0.97 18.40 3.00
CA ILE A 29 -0.60 19.16 1.79
C ILE A 29 -1.68 20.20 1.45
N GLY A 30 -2.96 19.87 1.62
CA GLY A 30 -4.08 20.78 1.40
C GLY A 30 -4.05 21.97 2.37
N ALA A 31 -3.88 21.73 3.66
CA ALA A 31 -3.79 22.77 4.68
C ALA A 31 -2.58 23.69 4.44
N GLU A 32 -1.40 23.12 4.18
CA GLU A 32 -0.20 23.88 3.83
C GLU A 32 -0.41 24.72 2.56
N SER A 33 -1.14 24.19 1.56
CA SER A 33 -1.46 24.93 0.33
C SER A 33 -2.33 26.17 0.60
N ILE A 34 -3.33 26.05 1.48
CA ILE A 34 -4.20 27.18 1.85
C ILE A 34 -3.40 28.26 2.59
N ILE A 35 -2.54 27.86 3.55
CA ILE A 35 -1.68 28.81 4.28
C ILE A 35 -0.75 29.53 3.32
N THR A 36 -0.09 28.81 2.41
CA THR A 36 0.79 29.38 1.39
C THR A 36 0.04 30.37 0.48
N ALA A 37 -1.15 30.00 0.00
CA ALA A 37 -1.97 30.88 -0.84
C ALA A 37 -2.35 32.19 -0.10
N ARG A 38 -2.70 32.10 1.18
CA ARG A 38 -2.99 33.29 2.00
C ARG A 38 -1.79 34.22 2.12
N GLN A 39 -0.60 33.70 2.38
CA GLN A 39 0.63 34.51 2.52
C GLN A 39 0.99 35.22 1.21
N ILE A 40 0.85 34.55 0.07
CA ILE A 40 1.10 35.17 -1.25
C ILE A 40 0.03 36.23 -1.54
N ASN A 41 -1.24 35.94 -1.24
CA ASN A 41 -2.32 36.89 -1.43
C ASN A 41 -2.15 38.15 -0.55
N GLN A 42 -1.61 38.01 0.69
CA GLN A 42 -1.33 39.16 1.55
C GLN A 42 -0.30 40.10 0.91
N ALA A 43 0.78 39.58 0.31
CA ALA A 43 1.77 40.41 -0.39
C ALA A 43 1.14 41.15 -1.59
N SER A 44 0.28 40.48 -2.36
CA SER A 44 -0.47 41.12 -3.44
C SER A 44 -1.43 42.18 -2.94
N THR A 45 -2.14 41.92 -1.82
CA THR A 45 -3.07 42.86 -1.20
C THR A 45 -2.34 44.10 -0.70
N GLU A 46 -1.18 43.94 -0.07
CA GLU A 46 -0.34 45.08 0.38
C GLU A 46 0.01 46.01 -0.78
N ILE A 47 0.43 45.44 -1.94
CA ILE A 47 0.70 46.21 -3.14
C ILE A 47 -0.54 46.96 -3.64
N SER A 48 -1.65 46.25 -3.81
CA SER A 48 -2.84 46.79 -4.47
C SER A 48 -3.70 47.71 -3.61
N GLN A 49 -3.65 47.57 -2.29
CA GLN A 49 -4.48 48.36 -1.36
C GLN A 49 -3.72 49.39 -0.54
N SER A 50 -2.39 49.35 -0.53
CA SER A 50 -1.57 50.31 0.20
C SER A 50 -0.63 51.07 -0.76
N TRP A 51 0.35 50.40 -1.37
CA TRP A 51 1.37 51.06 -2.17
C TRP A 51 0.85 51.73 -3.45
N VAL A 52 0.01 51.05 -4.22
CA VAL A 52 -0.49 51.60 -5.51
C VAL A 52 -1.40 52.81 -5.28
N PRO A 53 -2.41 52.80 -4.36
CA PRO A 53 -3.18 54.00 -4.09
C PRO A 53 -2.33 55.17 -3.57
N ALA A 54 -1.33 54.90 -2.71
CA ALA A 54 -0.41 55.94 -2.23
C ALA A 54 0.38 56.61 -3.36
N ILE A 55 0.84 55.83 -4.35
CA ILE A 55 1.49 56.37 -5.56
C ILE A 55 0.53 57.24 -6.34
N ILE A 56 -0.72 56.78 -6.55
CA ILE A 56 -1.73 57.49 -7.30
C ILE A 56 -1.99 58.84 -6.63
N ILE A 57 -2.22 58.90 -5.32
CA ILE A 57 -2.49 60.15 -4.61
C ILE A 57 -1.28 61.08 -4.65
N ALA A 58 -0.05 60.56 -4.51
CA ALA A 58 1.15 61.41 -4.63
C ALA A 58 1.30 62.02 -6.04
N GLU A 59 0.98 61.30 -7.09
CA GLU A 59 0.96 61.79 -8.48
C GLU A 59 -0.23 62.75 -8.71
N GLU A 60 -1.40 62.50 -8.12
CA GLU A 60 -2.54 63.44 -8.17
C GLU A 60 -2.17 64.76 -7.50
N LEU A 61 -1.60 64.75 -6.26
CA LEU A 61 -1.12 65.94 -5.60
C LEU A 61 -0.16 66.76 -6.47
N ASN A 62 0.76 66.07 -7.14
CA ASN A 62 1.71 66.77 -8.06
C ASN A 62 1.01 67.34 -9.27
N THR A 63 -0.02 66.71 -9.79
CA THR A 63 -0.82 67.16 -10.95
C THR A 63 -1.69 68.35 -10.56
N GLU A 64 -2.49 68.20 -9.49
CA GLU A 64 -3.41 69.27 -9.03
C GLU A 64 -2.66 70.53 -8.60
N THR A 65 -1.53 70.37 -7.92
CA THR A 65 -0.69 71.55 -7.59
C THR A 65 -0.10 72.27 -8.84
N SER A 66 0.17 71.46 -9.90
CA SER A 66 0.55 72.02 -11.20
C SER A 66 -0.59 72.75 -11.89
N ASP A 67 -1.80 72.20 -11.82
CA ASP A 67 -3.02 72.80 -12.38
C ASP A 67 -3.33 74.11 -11.67
N TYR A 68 -3.24 74.11 -10.32
CA TYR A 68 -3.38 75.33 -9.55
C TYR A 68 -2.41 76.44 -10.02
N ARG A 69 -1.12 76.07 -10.20
CA ARG A 69 -0.08 76.98 -10.68
C ARG A 69 -0.33 77.50 -12.09
N ILE A 70 -0.85 76.66 -13.00
CA ILE A 70 -1.23 77.06 -14.35
C ILE A 70 -2.35 78.09 -14.30
N LYS A 71 -3.37 77.89 -13.46
CA LYS A 71 -4.47 78.85 -13.26
C LYS A 71 -3.96 80.17 -12.64
N GLU A 72 -3.06 80.10 -11.64
CA GLU A 72 -2.41 81.27 -11.06
C GLU A 72 -1.64 82.08 -12.10
N PHE A 73 -0.87 81.34 -12.99
CA PHE A 73 -0.13 81.99 -14.06
C PHE A 73 -1.08 82.65 -15.07
N TYR A 74 -2.21 82.02 -15.42
CA TYR A 74 -3.17 82.55 -16.32
C TYR A 74 -3.89 83.77 -15.69
N HIS A 75 -4.21 83.74 -14.39
CA HIS A 75 -4.76 84.89 -13.65
C HIS A 75 -3.79 86.06 -13.69
N ALA A 76 -2.51 85.90 -13.57
CA ALA A 76 -1.50 86.93 -13.56
C ALA A 76 -1.28 87.64 -14.92
N ILE A 77 -1.66 87.02 -16.00
CA ILE A 77 -1.52 87.58 -17.38
C ILE A 77 -2.80 88.07 -17.96
N THR A 78 -4.00 87.69 -17.46
CA THR A 78 -5.28 88.18 -17.94
C THR A 78 -5.58 89.60 -17.39
N HIS A 79 -6.46 90.37 -18.13
CA HIS A 79 -6.95 91.65 -17.72
C HIS A 79 -8.49 91.67 -17.58
N ASP A 80 -9.11 90.50 -17.78
CA ASP A 80 -10.55 90.33 -17.77
C ASP A 80 -11.02 89.89 -16.41
N GLU A 81 -11.81 90.73 -15.71
CA GLU A 81 -12.26 90.49 -14.35
C GLU A 81 -13.14 89.22 -14.23
N GLU A 82 -14.00 88.94 -15.27
CA GLU A 82 -14.88 87.75 -15.25
C GLU A 82 -14.02 86.45 -15.33
N THR A 83 -12.96 86.46 -16.16
CA THR A 83 -12.00 85.37 -16.25
C THR A 83 -11.21 85.23 -14.95
N MET A 84 -10.79 86.32 -14.29
CA MET A 84 -10.14 86.26 -12.99
C MET A 84 -11.04 85.62 -11.92
N ASP A 85 -12.32 86.05 -11.85
CA ASP A 85 -13.32 85.49 -10.91
C ASP A 85 -13.55 83.98 -11.13
N HIS A 86 -13.52 83.59 -12.42
CA HIS A 86 -13.64 82.16 -12.79
C HIS A 86 -12.43 81.33 -12.36
N LEU A 87 -11.25 81.85 -12.65
CA LEU A 87 -9.97 81.18 -12.27
C LEU A 87 -9.82 81.05 -10.75
N GLU A 88 -10.17 82.12 -9.98
CA GLU A 88 -10.14 82.04 -8.53
C GLU A 88 -11.05 81.00 -7.93
N LYS A 89 -12.30 80.80 -8.50
CA LYS A 89 -13.19 79.71 -8.10
C LYS A 89 -12.64 78.32 -8.43
N GLU A 90 -12.06 78.19 -9.61
CA GLU A 90 -11.39 76.90 -9.98
C GLU A 90 -10.19 76.61 -9.11
N MET A 91 -9.36 77.64 -8.79
CA MET A 91 -8.23 77.49 -7.89
C MET A 91 -8.68 77.11 -6.45
N MET A 92 -9.81 77.64 -5.96
CA MET A 92 -10.37 77.22 -4.68
C MET A 92 -10.82 75.74 -4.72
N ALA A 93 -11.47 75.28 -5.81
CA ALA A 93 -11.91 73.91 -5.93
C ALA A 93 -10.69 72.94 -5.96
N VAL A 94 -9.63 73.27 -6.71
CA VAL A 94 -8.39 72.51 -6.76
C VAL A 94 -7.71 72.45 -5.36
N ARG A 95 -7.76 73.57 -4.59
CA ARG A 95 -7.25 73.63 -3.25
C ARG A 95 -7.96 72.65 -2.29
N ASP A 96 -9.31 72.60 -2.40
CA ASP A 96 -10.11 71.66 -1.64
C ASP A 96 -9.84 70.19 -2.02
N GLU A 97 -9.62 69.93 -3.31
CA GLU A 97 -9.21 68.60 -3.82
C GLU A 97 -7.83 68.17 -3.27
N ILE A 98 -6.85 69.07 -3.27
CA ILE A 98 -5.49 68.82 -2.71
C ILE A 98 -5.56 68.58 -1.21
N ASP A 99 -6.35 69.35 -0.45
CA ASP A 99 -6.52 69.11 1.00
C ASP A 99 -7.21 67.79 1.32
N ALA A 100 -8.18 67.38 0.48
CA ALA A 100 -8.82 66.09 0.60
C ALA A 100 -7.83 64.95 0.32
N ALA A 101 -6.99 65.07 -0.75
CA ALA A 101 -5.96 64.09 -1.10
C ALA A 101 -4.88 63.94 0.00
N PHE A 102 -4.42 65.02 0.59
CA PHE A 102 -3.53 64.96 1.76
C PHE A 102 -4.18 64.23 2.94
N THR A 103 -5.44 64.56 3.22
CA THR A 103 -6.19 63.91 4.31
C THR A 103 -6.36 62.41 4.08
N GLU A 104 -6.70 62.02 2.87
CA GLU A 104 -6.82 60.64 2.47
C GLU A 104 -5.48 59.91 2.62
N TYR A 105 -4.39 60.50 2.12
CA TYR A 105 -3.05 59.93 2.25
C TYR A 105 -2.66 59.69 3.71
N GLU A 106 -2.83 60.73 4.55
CA GLU A 106 -2.47 60.68 5.96
C GLU A 106 -3.25 59.61 6.73
N GLN A 107 -4.54 59.45 6.44
CA GLN A 107 -5.41 58.51 7.16
C GLN A 107 -5.22 57.05 6.75
N ASN A 108 -4.87 56.79 5.49
CA ASN A 108 -5.00 55.45 4.93
C ASN A 108 -3.66 54.86 4.40
N TYR A 109 -2.67 55.67 4.04
CA TYR A 109 -1.54 55.23 3.25
C TYR A 109 -0.17 55.46 3.84
N ILE A 110 -0.04 56.15 4.98
CA ILE A 110 1.24 56.30 5.71
C ILE A 110 1.72 54.91 6.13
N THR A 111 2.88 54.50 5.63
CA THR A 111 3.47 53.18 5.88
C THR A 111 4.50 53.15 7.01
N ASP A 112 5.28 54.24 7.15
CA ASP A 112 6.29 54.40 8.21
C ASP A 112 6.57 55.89 8.50
N GLU A 113 7.53 56.15 9.39
CA GLU A 113 7.90 57.49 9.77
C GLU A 113 8.57 58.31 8.63
N THR A 114 9.30 57.62 7.74
CA THR A 114 9.91 58.26 6.58
C THR A 114 8.84 58.76 5.61
N ASP A 115 7.82 57.95 5.38
CA ASP A 115 6.66 58.27 4.55
C ASP A 115 5.91 59.49 5.15
N ARG A 116 5.70 59.45 6.45
CA ARG A 116 5.09 60.58 7.21
C ARG A 116 5.88 61.89 7.03
N GLU A 117 7.19 61.84 7.25
CA GLU A 117 8.06 63.00 7.05
C GLU A 117 8.02 63.55 5.63
N LEU A 118 7.98 62.69 4.61
CA LEU A 118 7.84 63.11 3.21
C LEU A 118 6.52 63.83 2.95
N MET A 119 5.42 63.30 3.44
CA MET A 119 4.10 63.89 3.31
C MET A 119 4.00 65.24 4.06
N GLU A 120 4.48 65.30 5.30
CA GLU A 120 4.48 66.53 6.10
C GLU A 120 5.33 67.62 5.43
N ASN A 121 6.49 67.27 4.89
CA ASN A 121 7.34 68.21 4.15
C ASN A 121 6.64 68.71 2.87
N ALA A 122 6.03 67.81 2.11
CA ALA A 122 5.28 68.16 0.90
C ALA A 122 4.17 69.15 1.23
N ARG A 123 3.36 68.87 2.29
CA ARG A 123 2.30 69.75 2.77
C ARG A 123 2.83 71.09 3.23
N ALA A 124 3.92 71.13 3.99
CA ALA A 124 4.50 72.40 4.48
C ALA A 124 5.01 73.31 3.35
N TYR A 125 5.58 72.74 2.28
CA TYR A 125 5.99 73.55 1.12
C TYR A 125 4.77 73.99 0.32
N TRP A 126 3.73 73.16 0.16
CA TRP A 126 2.48 73.55 -0.49
C TRP A 126 1.77 74.70 0.29
N ASP A 127 1.66 74.59 1.60
CA ASP A 127 1.07 75.65 2.42
C ASP A 127 1.80 76.98 2.31
N ARG A 128 3.14 76.95 2.25
CA ARG A 128 3.95 78.16 2.02
C ARG A 128 3.73 78.74 0.60
N TYR A 129 3.56 77.85 -0.41
CA TYR A 129 3.21 78.27 -1.73
C TYR A 129 1.84 78.94 -1.77
N LEU A 130 0.86 78.44 -1.09
CA LEU A 130 -0.46 79.05 -0.96
C LEU A 130 -0.43 80.41 -0.25
N GLU A 131 0.32 80.53 0.85
CA GLU A 131 0.52 81.80 1.52
C GLU A 131 1.15 82.87 0.60
N TYR A 132 2.01 82.41 -0.29
CA TYR A 132 2.61 83.29 -1.29
C TYR A 132 1.61 83.63 -2.39
N SER A 133 0.83 82.71 -2.89
CA SER A 133 -0.26 82.88 -3.85
C SER A 133 -1.30 83.84 -3.34
N ASP A 134 -1.73 83.72 -2.08
CA ASP A 134 -2.70 84.62 -1.45
C ASP A 134 -2.21 86.10 -1.39
N ARG A 135 -0.90 86.34 -1.48
CA ARG A 135 -0.34 87.68 -1.63
C ARG A 135 -0.24 88.15 -3.07
N LEU A 136 -0.01 87.19 -4.01
CA LEU A 136 0.10 87.44 -5.45
C LEU A 136 -1.25 87.81 -6.11
N LEU A 137 -2.32 87.08 -5.77
CA LEU A 137 -3.62 87.25 -6.41
C LEU A 137 -4.17 88.68 -6.32
N PRO A 138 -4.10 89.39 -5.15
CA PRO A 138 -4.53 90.80 -5.10
C PRO A 138 -3.74 91.76 -5.96
N ILE A 139 -2.40 91.52 -6.12
CA ILE A 139 -1.53 92.31 -7.01
C ILE A 139 -1.90 92.10 -8.47
N SER A 140 -2.12 90.83 -8.85
CA SER A 140 -2.59 90.46 -10.17
C SER A 140 -3.96 91.08 -10.49
N ARG A 141 -4.93 91.07 -9.53
CA ARG A 141 -6.22 91.68 -9.65
C ARG A 141 -6.12 93.23 -9.81
N GLY A 142 -5.10 93.84 -9.28
CA GLY A 142 -4.74 95.25 -9.46
C GLY A 142 -4.19 95.56 -10.87
N ASN A 143 -4.08 94.56 -11.78
CA ASN A 143 -3.49 94.66 -13.12
C ASN A 143 -2.01 95.08 -13.10
N ASP A 144 -1.28 94.80 -12.00
CA ASP A 144 0.19 94.95 -11.98
C ASP A 144 0.83 93.63 -12.47
N ASN A 145 0.74 93.43 -13.78
CA ASN A 145 1.25 92.18 -14.40
C ASN A 145 2.74 92.06 -14.32
N GLU A 146 3.51 93.17 -14.25
CA GLU A 146 4.97 93.09 -14.15
C GLU A 146 5.41 92.58 -12.75
N GLU A 147 4.84 93.08 -11.69
CA GLU A 147 5.09 92.59 -10.31
C GLU A 147 4.53 91.17 -10.12
N SER A 148 3.32 90.90 -10.59
CA SER A 148 2.75 89.56 -10.54
C SER A 148 3.63 88.50 -11.22
N LEU A 149 4.08 88.78 -12.45
CA LEU A 149 5.00 87.89 -13.17
C LEU A 149 6.34 87.70 -12.46
N LYS A 150 6.89 88.81 -11.91
CA LYS A 150 8.11 88.73 -11.12
C LYS A 150 7.96 87.85 -9.90
N MET A 151 6.80 87.91 -9.24
CA MET A 151 6.49 87.03 -8.12
C MET A 151 6.41 85.55 -8.55
N ILE A 152 5.69 85.24 -9.64
CA ILE A 152 5.50 83.91 -10.16
C ILE A 152 6.82 83.25 -10.57
N ILE A 153 7.65 83.96 -11.35
CA ILE A 153 8.94 83.43 -11.81
C ILE A 153 10.03 83.43 -10.75
N GLY A 154 9.81 84.15 -9.66
CA GLY A 154 10.70 84.30 -8.50
C GLY A 154 10.45 83.26 -7.43
N GLU A 155 10.03 83.75 -6.26
CA GLU A 155 9.84 82.92 -5.05
C GLU A 155 8.73 81.89 -5.18
N SER A 156 7.59 82.26 -5.85
CA SER A 156 6.50 81.31 -6.12
C SER A 156 7.01 80.05 -6.86
N ARG A 157 7.88 80.23 -7.85
CA ARG A 157 8.48 79.11 -8.57
C ARG A 157 9.32 78.23 -7.64
N LEU A 158 10.13 78.79 -6.75
CA LEU A 158 11.00 78.03 -5.85
C LEU A 158 10.16 77.20 -4.84
N LEU A 159 9.09 77.78 -4.30
CA LEU A 159 8.19 77.10 -3.37
C LEU A 159 7.41 75.96 -4.08
N PHE A 160 6.98 76.23 -5.32
CA PHE A 160 6.33 75.17 -6.13
C PHE A 160 7.31 74.03 -6.46
N ASP A 161 8.55 74.36 -6.91
CA ASP A 161 9.57 73.33 -7.24
C ASP A 161 9.88 72.45 -6.05
N GLU A 162 9.92 73.01 -4.83
CA GLU A 162 10.11 72.24 -3.59
C GLU A 162 8.87 71.39 -3.26
N ALA A 163 7.67 71.90 -3.39
CA ALA A 163 6.43 71.11 -3.15
C ALA A 163 6.34 69.93 -4.14
N SER A 164 6.47 70.22 -5.46
CA SER A 164 6.48 69.20 -6.52
C SER A 164 7.58 68.17 -6.31
N GLY A 165 8.80 68.62 -5.93
CA GLY A 165 9.89 67.68 -5.63
C GLY A 165 9.62 66.76 -4.46
N ASN A 166 8.86 67.18 -3.46
CA ASN A 166 8.47 66.31 -2.35
C ASN A 166 7.34 65.34 -2.72
N PHE A 167 6.38 65.73 -3.55
CA PHE A 167 5.38 64.79 -4.13
C PHE A 167 6.04 63.67 -4.93
N LEU A 168 7.01 64.01 -5.77
CA LEU A 168 7.80 63.02 -6.54
C LEU A 168 8.59 62.09 -5.62
N LYS A 169 9.12 62.57 -4.48
CA LYS A 169 9.79 61.72 -3.46
C LYS A 169 8.79 60.77 -2.78
N MET A 170 7.55 61.24 -2.48
CA MET A 170 6.49 60.38 -1.95
C MET A 170 6.13 59.29 -2.95
N ALA A 171 5.90 59.64 -4.20
CA ALA A 171 5.60 58.65 -5.26
C ALA A 171 6.72 57.62 -5.44
N GLU A 172 7.99 58.08 -5.45
CA GLU A 172 9.16 57.20 -5.58
C GLU A 172 9.35 56.31 -4.34
N PHE A 173 9.14 56.82 -3.12
CA PHE A 173 9.16 56.02 -1.90
C PHE A 173 8.15 54.89 -1.96
N ASN A 174 6.92 55.19 -2.32
CA ASN A 174 5.85 54.22 -2.43
C ASN A 174 6.09 53.20 -3.58
N ARG A 175 6.67 53.67 -4.70
CA ARG A 175 7.08 52.81 -5.82
C ARG A 175 8.14 51.78 -5.37
N LEU A 176 9.15 52.21 -4.66
CA LEU A 176 10.19 51.34 -4.11
C LEU A 176 9.63 50.39 -3.06
N GLY A 177 8.69 50.82 -2.27
CA GLY A 177 7.95 50.01 -1.30
C GLY A 177 7.17 48.89 -1.99
N ALA A 178 6.43 49.23 -3.06
CA ALA A 178 5.72 48.25 -3.88
C ALA A 178 6.64 47.23 -4.52
N GLU A 179 7.77 47.68 -5.09
CA GLU A 179 8.80 46.82 -5.67
C GLU A 179 9.39 45.85 -4.64
N ALA A 180 9.73 46.36 -3.44
CA ALA A 180 10.24 45.55 -2.34
C ALA A 180 9.19 44.51 -1.86
N ALA A 181 7.91 44.89 -1.80
CA ALA A 181 6.82 43.96 -1.46
C ALA A 181 6.66 42.86 -2.52
N SER A 182 6.78 43.19 -3.81
CA SER A 182 6.77 42.23 -4.92
C SER A 182 7.92 41.23 -4.81
N VAL A 183 9.16 41.74 -4.62
CA VAL A 183 10.35 40.88 -4.45
C VAL A 183 10.22 39.96 -3.22
N ARG A 184 9.69 40.49 -2.09
CA ARG A 184 9.40 39.67 -0.90
C ARG A 184 8.40 38.57 -1.24
N GLY A 185 7.35 38.89 -2.00
CA GLY A 185 6.35 37.93 -2.47
C GLY A 185 6.96 36.79 -3.28
N ASP A 186 7.83 37.12 -4.25
CA ASP A 186 8.52 36.14 -5.10
C ASP A 186 9.48 35.24 -4.29
N GLN A 187 10.23 35.81 -3.36
CA GLN A 187 11.11 35.04 -2.48
C GLN A 187 10.32 34.11 -1.57
N LEU A 188 9.21 34.57 -1.03
CA LEU A 188 8.30 33.77 -0.21
C LEU A 188 7.73 32.61 -1.03
N TYR A 189 7.23 32.89 -2.23
CA TYR A 189 6.76 31.88 -3.17
C TYR A 189 7.83 30.82 -3.47
N ALA A 190 9.02 31.23 -3.85
CA ALA A 190 10.12 30.31 -4.17
C ALA A 190 10.55 29.45 -2.97
N ARG A 191 10.53 29.99 -1.76
CA ARG A 191 10.80 29.26 -0.51
C ARG A 191 9.70 28.24 -0.23
N LEU A 192 8.45 28.66 -0.25
CA LEU A 192 7.30 27.81 0.05
C LEU A 192 7.11 26.72 -1.00
N ALA A 193 7.35 27.01 -2.30
CA ALA A 193 7.33 26.03 -3.37
C ALA A 193 8.38 24.91 -3.16
N ARG A 194 9.61 25.27 -2.74
CA ARG A 194 10.64 24.27 -2.44
C ARG A 194 10.26 23.38 -1.25
N VAL A 195 9.77 23.97 -0.16
CA VAL A 195 9.31 23.22 1.01
C VAL A 195 8.19 22.25 0.61
N LYS A 196 7.22 22.72 -0.19
CA LYS A 196 6.09 21.92 -0.66
C LYS A 196 6.54 20.73 -1.52
N ILE A 197 7.45 20.94 -2.47
CA ILE A 197 7.99 19.86 -3.31
C ILE A 197 8.67 18.80 -2.42
N VAL A 198 9.48 19.22 -1.46
CA VAL A 198 10.14 18.29 -0.52
C VAL A 198 9.10 17.52 0.31
N SER A 199 8.09 18.18 0.84
CA SER A 199 7.00 17.54 1.61
C SER A 199 6.26 16.51 0.78
N ILE A 200 5.90 16.83 -0.47
CA ILE A 200 5.23 15.90 -1.40
C ILE A 200 6.13 14.69 -1.68
N CYS A 201 7.40 14.90 -1.98
CA CYS A 201 8.36 13.82 -2.23
C CYS A 201 8.52 12.88 -1.02
N LEU A 202 8.60 13.44 0.19
CA LEU A 202 8.71 12.66 1.43
C LEU A 202 7.46 11.84 1.70
N ILE A 203 6.27 12.43 1.55
CA ILE A 203 5.00 11.73 1.73
C ILE A 203 4.85 10.63 0.68
N ALA A 204 5.14 10.92 -0.58
CA ALA A 204 5.09 9.94 -1.67
C ALA A 204 6.06 8.77 -1.42
N LEU A 205 7.29 9.06 -1.00
CA LEU A 205 8.27 8.04 -0.65
C LEU A 205 7.78 7.17 0.51
N MET A 206 7.26 7.78 1.58
CA MET A 206 6.73 7.07 2.74
C MET A 206 5.58 6.13 2.34
N ILE A 207 4.61 6.61 1.55
CA ILE A 207 3.49 5.80 1.05
C ILE A 207 4.00 4.66 0.19
N THR A 208 4.94 4.94 -0.74
CA THR A 208 5.53 3.91 -1.62
C THR A 208 6.21 2.81 -0.83
N LEU A 209 7.02 3.16 0.18
CA LEU A 209 7.68 2.18 1.05
C LEU A 209 6.66 1.34 1.83
N LEU A 210 5.58 1.96 2.31
CA LEU A 210 4.51 1.26 3.02
C LEU A 210 3.75 0.30 2.09
N VAL A 211 3.46 0.71 0.86
CA VAL A 211 2.84 -0.15 -0.17
C VAL A 211 3.73 -1.35 -0.50
N ILE A 212 5.02 -1.13 -0.75
CA ILE A 212 5.99 -2.21 -1.03
C ILE A 212 6.04 -3.17 0.16
N TYR A 213 6.10 -2.66 1.39
CA TYR A 213 6.08 -3.49 2.59
C TYR A 213 4.83 -4.37 2.66
N ILE A 214 3.63 -3.81 2.42
CA ILE A 214 2.36 -4.55 2.47
C ILE A 214 2.31 -5.62 1.36
N ILE A 215 2.75 -5.28 0.15
CA ILE A 215 2.83 -6.24 -0.97
C ILE A 215 3.71 -7.43 -0.58
N ILE A 216 4.92 -7.19 -0.08
CA ILE A 216 5.83 -8.26 0.33
C ILE A 216 5.24 -9.09 1.49
N ALA A 217 4.58 -8.44 2.44
CA ALA A 217 3.99 -9.09 3.60
C ALA A 217 2.78 -10.00 3.26
N ILE A 218 2.14 -9.79 2.12
CA ILE A 218 1.00 -10.59 1.64
C ILE A 218 1.43 -11.57 0.54
N ASP A 219 2.10 -11.09 -0.51
CA ASP A 219 2.37 -11.86 -1.73
C ASP A 219 3.28 -13.07 -1.46
N LYS A 220 4.35 -12.90 -0.69
CA LYS A 220 5.27 -14.00 -0.39
C LYS A 220 4.63 -15.17 0.35
N PRO A 221 3.92 -14.98 1.48
CA PRO A 221 3.25 -16.08 2.18
C PRO A 221 2.15 -16.72 1.35
N VAL A 222 1.34 -15.92 0.63
CA VAL A 222 0.27 -16.45 -0.23
C VAL A 222 0.84 -17.34 -1.32
N LYS A 223 1.92 -16.93 -2.00
CA LYS A 223 2.61 -17.77 -3.00
C LYS A 223 3.13 -19.07 -2.39
N ALA A 224 3.68 -19.02 -1.19
CA ALA A 224 4.15 -20.22 -0.49
C ALA A 224 2.99 -21.17 -0.17
N ILE A 225 1.83 -20.68 0.26
CA ILE A 225 0.62 -21.48 0.51
C ILE A 225 0.13 -22.10 -0.79
N VAL A 226 0.05 -21.34 -1.89
CA VAL A 226 -0.39 -21.82 -3.20
C VAL A 226 0.53 -22.94 -3.69
N GLU A 227 1.85 -22.76 -3.62
CA GLU A 227 2.79 -23.79 -4.07
C GLU A 227 2.77 -25.02 -3.16
N GLY A 228 2.68 -24.85 -1.85
CA GLY A 228 2.52 -25.97 -0.91
C GLY A 228 1.24 -26.75 -1.17
N THR A 229 0.11 -26.08 -1.34
CA THR A 229 -1.18 -26.71 -1.64
C THR A 229 -1.14 -27.45 -2.98
N ARG A 230 -0.45 -26.89 -3.99
CA ARG A 230 -0.26 -27.56 -5.28
C ARG A 230 0.56 -28.84 -5.14
N ARG A 231 1.63 -28.84 -4.32
CA ARG A 231 2.40 -30.08 -4.02
C ARG A 231 1.51 -31.13 -3.36
N VAL A 232 0.71 -30.72 -2.37
CA VAL A 232 -0.27 -31.61 -1.71
C VAL A 232 -1.28 -32.19 -2.70
N SER A 233 -1.82 -31.36 -3.60
CA SER A 233 -2.72 -31.80 -4.67
C SER A 233 -2.10 -32.82 -5.61
N ASN A 234 -0.78 -32.79 -5.81
CA ASN A 234 -0.03 -33.76 -6.59
C ASN A 234 0.41 -34.99 -5.78
N GLY A 235 -0.08 -35.13 -4.55
CA GLY A 235 0.18 -36.28 -3.68
C GLY A 235 1.42 -36.19 -2.80
N ASP A 236 2.15 -35.06 -2.80
CA ASP A 236 3.27 -34.82 -1.91
C ASP A 236 2.72 -34.26 -0.57
N LEU A 237 2.63 -35.13 0.44
CA LEU A 237 2.19 -34.78 1.78
C LEU A 237 3.34 -34.42 2.73
N ASP A 238 4.59 -34.42 2.26
CA ASP A 238 5.73 -33.99 3.04
C ASP A 238 6.03 -32.51 2.83
N VAL A 239 4.99 -31.69 3.07
CA VAL A 239 5.00 -30.22 2.93
C VAL A 239 4.70 -29.59 4.26
N TYR A 240 5.52 -28.63 4.66
CA TYR A 240 5.28 -27.75 5.79
C TYR A 240 5.39 -26.30 5.37
N LEU A 241 4.43 -25.47 5.73
CA LEU A 241 4.40 -24.04 5.40
C LEU A 241 4.98 -23.25 6.59
N PRO A 242 6.19 -22.67 6.50
CA PRO A 242 6.90 -22.06 7.63
C PRO A 242 6.52 -20.58 7.81
N TYR A 243 5.22 -20.25 7.80
CA TYR A 243 4.76 -18.88 8.05
C TYR A 243 4.07 -18.80 9.41
N ASP A 244 4.76 -18.17 10.36
CA ASP A 244 4.27 -17.96 11.72
C ASP A 244 3.88 -16.49 11.90
N SER A 245 2.58 -16.20 12.00
CA SER A 245 2.01 -14.87 12.23
C SER A 245 0.62 -15.00 12.85
N GLU A 246 0.23 -14.00 13.64
CA GLU A 246 -1.13 -13.90 14.21
C GLU A 246 -2.13 -13.21 13.26
N ASP A 247 -1.73 -12.90 12.01
CA ASP A 247 -2.61 -12.30 11.01
C ASP A 247 -3.45 -13.35 10.27
N GLU A 248 -4.31 -12.91 9.35
CA GLU A 248 -5.21 -13.79 8.60
C GLU A 248 -4.45 -14.83 7.75
N ILE A 249 -3.23 -14.50 7.29
CA ILE A 249 -2.39 -15.42 6.53
C ILE A 249 -1.79 -16.50 7.44
N GLY A 250 -1.42 -16.13 8.67
CA GLY A 250 -0.95 -17.09 9.67
C GLY A 250 -2.03 -18.11 10.02
N ILE A 251 -3.25 -17.65 10.30
CA ILE A 251 -4.40 -18.51 10.56
C ILE A 251 -4.67 -19.46 9.38
N LEU A 252 -4.59 -18.94 8.15
CA LEU A 252 -4.75 -19.77 6.94
C LEU A 252 -3.64 -20.81 6.83
N THR A 253 -2.39 -20.42 7.08
CA THR A 253 -1.23 -21.31 7.03
C THR A 253 -1.35 -22.46 8.04
N ASP A 254 -1.74 -22.13 9.26
CA ASP A 254 -1.95 -23.15 10.31
C ASP A 254 -3.08 -24.11 9.94
N SER A 255 -4.17 -23.60 9.37
CA SER A 255 -5.30 -24.43 8.93
C SER A 255 -4.87 -25.38 7.79
N VAL A 256 -4.07 -24.92 6.84
CA VAL A 256 -3.52 -25.74 5.75
C VAL A 256 -2.53 -26.78 6.29
N ASN A 257 -1.62 -26.41 7.18
CA ASN A 257 -0.69 -27.34 7.82
C ASN A 257 -1.43 -28.44 8.60
N GLN A 258 -2.48 -28.09 9.35
CA GLN A 258 -3.32 -29.07 10.06
C GLN A 258 -4.04 -30.01 9.08
N LEU A 259 -4.51 -29.51 7.93
CA LEU A 259 -5.11 -30.33 6.88
C LEU A 259 -4.09 -31.32 6.31
N ILE A 260 -2.89 -30.84 5.98
CA ILE A 260 -1.80 -31.68 5.45
C ILE A 260 -1.43 -32.78 6.45
N GLU A 261 -1.23 -32.42 7.69
CA GLU A 261 -0.90 -33.36 8.78
C GLU A 261 -2.00 -34.42 8.94
N ARG A 262 -3.26 -34.00 8.91
CA ARG A 262 -4.39 -34.95 9.01
C ARG A 262 -4.41 -35.91 7.83
N LEU A 263 -4.26 -35.42 6.59
CA LEU A 263 -4.21 -36.27 5.40
C LEU A 263 -3.03 -37.23 5.44
N LYS A 264 -1.84 -36.75 5.86
CA LYS A 264 -0.65 -37.58 6.04
C LYS A 264 -0.91 -38.71 7.04
N ASN A 265 -1.47 -38.37 8.19
CA ASN A 265 -1.79 -39.35 9.23
C ASN A 265 -2.78 -40.43 8.74
N ILE A 266 -3.84 -40.05 8.00
CA ILE A 266 -4.79 -40.98 7.41
C ILE A 266 -4.09 -41.90 6.42
N ILE A 267 -3.34 -41.38 5.47
CA ILE A 267 -2.65 -42.16 4.44
C ILE A 267 -1.59 -43.11 5.03
N ASP A 268 -0.86 -42.66 6.05
CA ASP A 268 0.15 -43.50 6.69
C ASP A 268 -0.51 -44.60 7.56
N ASP A 269 -1.63 -44.31 8.21
CA ASP A 269 -2.43 -45.30 8.94
C ASP A 269 -3.08 -46.33 7.98
N GLU A 270 -3.64 -45.87 6.84
CA GLU A 270 -4.17 -46.79 5.81
C GLU A 270 -3.06 -47.73 5.30
N LYS A 271 -1.86 -47.21 4.98
CA LYS A 271 -0.72 -48.03 4.58
C LYS A 271 -0.34 -49.07 5.67
N TYR A 272 -0.37 -48.64 6.94
CA TYR A 272 -0.14 -49.52 8.06
C TYR A 272 -1.21 -50.63 8.16
N LEU A 273 -2.49 -50.28 8.17
CA LEU A 273 -3.61 -51.18 8.29
C LEU A 273 -3.62 -52.21 7.08
N PHE A 274 -3.41 -51.74 5.85
CA PHE A 274 -3.33 -52.64 4.70
C PHE A 274 -2.12 -53.56 4.73
N ARG A 275 -0.99 -53.14 5.26
CA ARG A 275 0.17 -54.01 5.47
C ARG A 275 -0.14 -55.12 6.49
N GLU A 276 -0.76 -54.79 7.58
CA GLU A 276 -1.19 -55.75 8.62
C GLU A 276 -2.23 -56.73 8.06
N ILE A 277 -3.20 -56.26 7.30
CA ILE A 277 -4.19 -57.10 6.57
C ILE A 277 -3.46 -58.07 5.64
N GLY A 278 -2.46 -57.60 4.88
CA GLY A 278 -1.65 -58.43 3.99
C GLY A 278 -0.82 -59.49 4.74
N SER A 279 -0.47 -59.22 6.01
CA SER A 279 0.21 -60.16 6.89
C SER A 279 -0.77 -61.10 7.67
N GLU A 280 -2.04 -61.08 7.28
CA GLU A 280 -3.12 -61.84 7.93
C GLU A 280 -3.37 -61.48 9.44
N ASN A 281 -2.92 -60.28 9.87
CA ASN A 281 -3.19 -59.73 11.18
C ASN A 281 -4.46 -58.87 11.16
N PHE A 282 -5.61 -59.47 11.49
CA PHE A 282 -6.90 -58.81 11.42
C PHE A 282 -7.37 -58.21 12.79
N GLU A 283 -6.55 -58.30 13.86
CA GLU A 283 -6.87 -57.73 15.19
C GLU A 283 -6.24 -56.32 15.37
N VAL A 284 -5.52 -55.80 14.38
CA VAL A 284 -4.89 -54.51 14.44
C VAL A 284 -5.93 -53.38 14.48
N LYS A 285 -5.57 -52.28 15.16
CA LYS A 285 -6.42 -51.07 15.24
C LYS A 285 -5.69 -49.90 14.58
N SER A 286 -6.48 -48.90 14.17
CA SER A 286 -5.94 -47.62 13.72
C SER A 286 -5.06 -46.97 14.79
N THR A 287 -3.95 -46.38 14.38
CA THR A 287 -3.02 -45.60 15.21
C THR A 287 -3.44 -44.15 15.37
N CYS A 288 -4.39 -43.68 14.55
CA CYS A 288 -4.83 -42.27 14.52
C CYS A 288 -6.34 -42.10 14.30
N GLU A 289 -7.19 -42.85 15.05
CA GLU A 289 -8.66 -42.80 14.93
C GLU A 289 -9.22 -41.36 14.91
N GLN A 290 -8.61 -40.44 15.67
CA GLN A 290 -9.03 -39.05 15.73
C GLN A 290 -8.79 -38.26 14.43
N ALA A 291 -8.00 -38.77 13.49
CA ALA A 291 -7.82 -38.15 12.17
C ALA A 291 -9.04 -38.42 11.25
N TYR A 292 -9.74 -39.56 11.49
CA TYR A 292 -10.92 -39.97 10.74
C TYR A 292 -12.20 -39.32 11.27
N ARG A 293 -12.36 -37.99 11.05
CA ARG A 293 -13.56 -37.25 11.44
C ARG A 293 -14.35 -36.79 10.23
N GLY A 294 -15.66 -36.64 10.39
CA GLY A 294 -16.56 -36.23 9.32
C GLY A 294 -16.58 -37.23 8.18
N ASP A 295 -16.43 -36.79 6.96
CA ASP A 295 -16.49 -37.62 5.74
C ASP A 295 -15.31 -38.61 5.59
N PHE A 296 -14.31 -38.56 6.45
CA PHE A 296 -13.24 -39.56 6.52
C PHE A 296 -13.61 -40.76 7.38
N ALA A 297 -14.59 -40.66 8.29
CA ALA A 297 -14.98 -41.76 9.20
C ALA A 297 -15.43 -43.03 8.47
N PRO A 298 -16.19 -42.97 7.35
CA PRO A 298 -16.60 -44.17 6.60
C PRO A 298 -15.41 -45.01 6.10
N ILE A 299 -14.23 -44.40 5.86
CA ILE A 299 -13.03 -45.11 5.40
C ILE A 299 -12.60 -46.13 6.50
N LEU A 300 -12.45 -45.66 7.72
CA LEU A 300 -12.05 -46.49 8.86
C LEU A 300 -13.08 -47.60 9.14
N TYR A 301 -14.38 -47.26 9.09
CA TYR A 301 -15.44 -48.26 9.24
C TYR A 301 -15.39 -49.34 8.11
N SER A 302 -15.09 -48.96 6.90
CA SER A 302 -14.96 -49.88 5.74
C SER A 302 -13.78 -50.83 5.94
N ILE A 303 -12.63 -50.31 6.39
CA ILE A 303 -11.43 -51.09 6.68
C ILE A 303 -11.72 -52.06 7.82
N ALA A 304 -12.32 -51.62 8.93
CA ALA A 304 -12.69 -52.44 10.05
C ALA A 304 -13.69 -53.58 9.66
N SER A 305 -14.67 -53.25 8.82
CA SER A 305 -15.59 -54.22 8.25
C SER A 305 -14.90 -55.27 7.40
N LEU A 306 -13.94 -54.82 6.53
CA LEU A 306 -13.14 -55.71 5.71
C LEU A 306 -12.31 -56.69 6.59
N MET A 307 -11.61 -56.14 7.58
CA MET A 307 -10.82 -56.94 8.54
C MET A 307 -11.66 -58.02 9.22
N SER A 308 -12.85 -57.63 9.73
CA SER A 308 -13.77 -58.57 10.40
C SER A 308 -14.21 -59.69 9.44
N ARG A 309 -14.52 -59.37 8.17
CA ARG A 309 -14.91 -60.40 7.15
C ARG A 309 -13.73 -61.33 6.80
N LEU A 310 -12.52 -60.79 6.69
CA LEU A 310 -11.32 -61.58 6.44
C LEU A 310 -10.96 -62.49 7.59
N ASP A 311 -11.08 -62.01 8.86
CA ASP A 311 -10.88 -62.83 10.03
C ASP A 311 -11.88 -64.00 10.10
N ILE A 312 -13.16 -63.76 9.88
CA ILE A 312 -14.17 -64.80 9.80
C ILE A 312 -13.84 -65.83 8.68
N ALA A 313 -13.39 -65.34 7.51
CA ALA A 313 -13.01 -66.20 6.38
C ALA A 313 -11.78 -67.06 6.73
N LYS A 314 -10.77 -66.47 7.39
CA LYS A 314 -9.58 -67.18 7.88
C LYS A 314 -9.96 -68.30 8.88
N ARG A 315 -10.72 -67.97 9.90
CA ARG A 315 -11.19 -68.94 10.92
C ARG A 315 -11.98 -70.08 10.26
N LYS A 316 -12.88 -69.80 9.31
CA LYS A 316 -13.60 -70.82 8.57
C LYS A 316 -12.66 -71.70 7.72
N LYS A 317 -11.66 -71.12 7.09
CA LYS A 317 -10.66 -71.85 6.29
C LYS A 317 -9.83 -72.77 7.20
N GLU A 318 -9.40 -72.29 8.35
CA GLU A 318 -8.66 -73.10 9.34
C GLU A 318 -9.49 -74.21 9.92
N GLU A 319 -10.77 -73.95 10.23
CA GLU A 319 -11.71 -74.99 10.72
C GLU A 319 -11.96 -76.03 9.62
N LEU A 320 -12.14 -75.58 8.39
CA LEU A 320 -12.31 -76.51 7.26
C LEU A 320 -11.07 -77.37 7.02
N LYS A 321 -9.87 -76.76 7.09
CA LYS A 321 -8.60 -77.47 6.97
C LYS A 321 -8.44 -78.48 8.09
N LYS A 322 -8.75 -78.15 9.34
CA LYS A 322 -8.72 -79.04 10.50
C LYS A 322 -9.69 -80.21 10.32
N ARG A 323 -10.94 -79.94 9.85
CA ARG A 323 -11.93 -80.99 9.56
C ARG A 323 -11.46 -81.91 8.42
N LEU A 324 -10.78 -81.35 7.40
CA LEU A 324 -10.22 -82.15 6.31
C LEU A 324 -9.05 -83.01 6.81
N GLU A 325 -8.14 -82.45 7.62
CA GLU A 325 -7.04 -83.20 8.25
C GLU A 325 -7.58 -84.33 9.17
N GLU A 326 -8.63 -84.05 9.94
CA GLU A 326 -9.30 -85.06 10.78
C GLU A 326 -9.97 -86.19 9.92
N ARG A 327 -10.60 -85.80 8.81
CA ARG A 327 -11.18 -86.82 7.85
C ARG A 327 -10.12 -87.66 7.21
N VAL A 328 -9.01 -87.01 6.72
CA VAL A 328 -7.92 -87.77 6.07
C VAL A 328 -7.22 -88.66 7.15
N ALA A 329 -7.02 -88.19 8.35
CA ALA A 329 -6.50 -89.03 9.45
C ALA A 329 -7.43 -90.21 9.78
N ALA A 330 -8.76 -89.98 9.84
CA ALA A 330 -9.74 -91.06 10.04
C ALA A 330 -9.76 -92.03 8.89
N GLU A 331 -9.67 -91.59 7.61
CA GLU A 331 -9.60 -92.43 6.42
C GLU A 331 -8.34 -93.30 6.41
N ILE A 332 -7.17 -92.78 6.77
CA ILE A 332 -5.89 -93.52 6.91
C ILE A 332 -5.99 -94.58 8.02
N ILE A 333 -6.66 -94.24 9.15
CA ILE A 333 -6.86 -95.16 10.27
C ILE A 333 -7.81 -96.29 9.82
N ALA A 334 -8.89 -95.95 9.08
CA ALA A 334 -9.84 -96.98 8.51
C ALA A 334 -9.17 -97.88 7.51
N GLU A 335 -8.33 -97.30 6.58
CA GLU A 335 -7.54 -98.13 5.63
C GLU A 335 -6.53 -99.02 6.38
N LYS A 336 -5.85 -98.57 7.41
CA LYS A 336 -4.93 -99.36 8.21
C LYS A 336 -5.68 -100.50 8.93
N LYS A 337 -6.85 -100.21 9.52
CA LYS A 337 -7.70 -101.28 10.10
C LYS A 337 -8.17 -102.26 9.13
N LEU A 338 -8.58 -101.81 7.91
CA LEU A 338 -9.03 -102.72 6.81
C LEU A 338 -7.85 -103.54 6.30
N ALA A 339 -6.65 -102.97 6.23
CA ALA A 339 -5.42 -103.68 5.87
C ALA A 339 -5.03 -104.73 6.93
N GLU A 340 -5.22 -104.39 8.21
CA GLU A 340 -4.97 -105.29 9.35
C GLU A 340 -6.02 -106.40 9.41
N GLU A 341 -7.31 -106.16 9.18
CA GLU A 341 -8.32 -107.13 9.03
C GLU A 341 -8.09 -108.09 7.81
N LYS A 342 -7.64 -107.51 6.66
CA LYS A 342 -7.23 -108.28 5.52
C LYS A 342 -6.04 -109.16 5.79
N LYS A 343 -5.01 -108.68 6.55
CA LYS A 343 -3.89 -109.47 6.98
C LYS A 343 -4.28 -110.60 7.93
N LEU A 344 -5.16 -110.32 8.93
CA LEU A 344 -5.71 -111.41 9.80
C LEU A 344 -6.54 -112.43 9.00
N ALA A 345 -7.36 -111.95 8.03
CA ALA A 345 -8.14 -112.87 7.16
C ALA A 345 -7.22 -113.66 6.20
N GLU A 346 -6.06 -113.10 5.79
CA GLU A 346 -5.05 -113.85 5.06
C GLU A 346 -4.25 -114.81 5.94
N GLU A 347 -3.94 -114.43 7.19
CA GLU A 347 -3.31 -115.31 8.18
C GLU A 347 -4.24 -116.48 8.59
N ASP A 348 -5.51 -116.17 8.74
CA ASP A 348 -6.53 -117.24 8.98
C ASP A 348 -6.72 -118.21 7.79
N LYS A 349 -6.69 -117.69 6.55
CA LYS A 349 -6.67 -118.49 5.35
C LYS A 349 -5.37 -119.27 5.17
N LEU A 350 -4.22 -118.74 5.54
CA LEU A 350 -2.95 -119.43 5.47
C LEU A 350 -2.89 -120.52 6.56
N ALA A 351 -3.51 -120.30 7.71
CA ALA A 351 -3.64 -121.28 8.73
C ALA A 351 -4.59 -122.50 8.31
N GLU A 352 -5.67 -122.22 7.53
CA GLU A 352 -6.49 -123.23 6.97
C GLU A 352 -5.83 -123.98 5.75
N GLU A 353 -4.97 -123.29 4.88
CA GLU A 353 -4.23 -123.90 3.76
C GLU A 353 -3.00 -124.68 4.22
N THR A 354 -2.36 -124.32 5.40
CA THR A 354 -1.23 -125.09 5.91
C THR A 354 -1.68 -126.41 6.60
N LEU A 355 -2.95 -126.58 6.84
CA LEU A 355 -3.55 -127.84 7.29
C LEU A 355 -3.91 -128.81 6.12
N SER A 356 -3.85 -128.37 4.85
CA SER A 356 -4.29 -129.21 3.66
C SER A 356 -3.26 -129.50 2.58
N ALA A 357 -2.00 -128.99 2.68
CA ALA A 357 -1.01 -129.30 1.65
C ALA A 357 0.40 -129.43 2.23
N GLY A 358 0.74 -130.64 2.72
CA GLY A 358 2.10 -131.14 2.57
C GLY A 358 2.27 -131.63 1.16
N GLU A 359 3.37 -131.29 0.66
CA GLU A 359 4.04 -131.94 -0.49
C GLU A 359 4.27 -131.03 -1.72
N ASN A 360 5.60 -130.90 -1.93
CA ASN A 360 6.29 -130.88 -3.25
C ASN A 360 6.81 -129.56 -3.88
N THR A 361 8.11 -129.39 -3.67
CA THR A 361 9.21 -129.23 -4.62
C THR A 361 9.43 -127.91 -5.37
N THR A 362 10.49 -127.37 -5.09
CA THR A 362 11.57 -126.62 -5.82
C THR A 362 11.63 -126.64 -7.36
N PRO A 363 12.58 -125.97 -8.02
CA PRO A 363 13.07 -124.57 -8.02
C PRO A 363 13.18 -124.01 -9.52
N ASP A 364 13.50 -122.81 -9.71
CA ASP A 364 14.60 -122.29 -10.57
C ASP A 364 14.42 -120.83 -11.07
N ARG A 365 15.40 -120.02 -10.76
CA ARG A 365 16.25 -119.17 -11.62
C ARG A 365 15.69 -118.14 -12.52
N GLU A 366 16.31 -116.96 -12.28
CA GLU A 366 17.12 -116.09 -13.14
C GLU A 366 16.50 -114.91 -13.87
N ARG A 367 17.15 -113.79 -13.58
CA ARG A 367 17.80 -112.71 -14.38
C ARG A 367 17.01 -111.48 -14.73
N ALA A 368 17.64 -110.45 -14.31
CA ALA A 368 18.32 -109.30 -14.99
C ALA A 368 17.39 -108.25 -15.58
N GLY A 369 17.60 -107.09 -15.42
CA GLY A 369 18.63 -106.15 -15.69
C GLY A 369 17.94 -104.78 -15.82
N GLU A 370 18.59 -103.85 -15.24
CA GLU A 370 19.20 -102.64 -15.86
C GLU A 370 18.24 -101.82 -16.79
N GLU A 371 18.23 -100.60 -16.82
CA GLU A 371 19.07 -99.42 -16.71
C GLU A 371 18.21 -98.18 -16.91
N MET A 372 18.52 -97.18 -16.21
CA MET A 372 19.23 -95.96 -16.57
C MET A 372 18.42 -94.78 -17.18
N LYS A 373 18.56 -93.71 -16.47
CA LYS A 373 19.10 -92.40 -16.86
C LYS A 373 18.23 -91.36 -17.56
N LYS A 374 18.39 -90.23 -16.98
CA LYS A 374 18.70 -88.91 -17.56
C LYS A 374 17.52 -88.14 -18.17
N ASP A 375 17.47 -86.92 -18.03
CA ASP A 375 18.30 -85.77 -17.89
C ASP A 375 17.51 -84.53 -18.36
N GLY A 376 17.89 -83.43 -17.86
CA GLY A 376 17.95 -82.15 -18.57
C GLY A 376 16.84 -81.20 -18.31
N SER A 377 17.08 -80.20 -17.45
CA SER A 377 17.87 -79.02 -17.69
C SER A 377 17.43 -78.17 -18.88
N ARG A 378 17.15 -76.96 -18.59
CA ARG A 378 17.53 -75.64 -19.21
C ARG A 378 16.45 -74.63 -19.04
N THR A 379 16.69 -73.61 -18.27
CA THR A 379 17.45 -72.36 -18.48
C THR A 379 17.10 -71.53 -19.69
N MET A 380 17.14 -70.30 -19.41
CA MET A 380 17.33 -69.10 -20.26
C MET A 380 16.01 -68.37 -20.61
N ASP A 381 16.01 -67.21 -20.47
CA ASP A 381 16.83 -65.99 -20.33
C ASP A 381 16.22 -64.90 -21.21
N ALA A 382 16.34 -63.72 -20.71
CA ALA A 382 16.67 -62.45 -21.37
C ALA A 382 15.60 -61.77 -22.25
N SER A 383 15.45 -60.63 -21.98
CA SER A 383 15.96 -59.33 -22.46
C SER A 383 14.91 -58.47 -23.10
N ASP A 384 14.93 -57.28 -22.60
CA ASP A 384 15.20 -55.98 -23.27
C ASP A 384 14.23 -55.48 -24.30
N GLU A 385 13.81 -54.32 -24.14
CA GLU A 385 14.10 -53.07 -24.86
C GLU A 385 13.02 -52.05 -24.53
N GLU A 386 13.40 -50.96 -23.96
CA GLU A 386 13.68 -49.64 -24.52
C GLU A 386 12.61 -49.04 -25.42
N GLY A 387 12.31 -47.85 -25.14
CA GLY A 387 11.90 -46.87 -26.13
C GLY A 387 10.89 -45.85 -25.66
N ARG A 388 11.33 -44.80 -25.07
CA ARG A 388 11.45 -43.42 -25.61
C ARG A 388 10.17 -42.70 -26.08
N LEU A 389 10.12 -41.51 -25.60
CA LEU A 389 9.58 -40.25 -26.20
C LEU A 389 8.08 -40.00 -25.94
N SER A 390 7.71 -39.01 -25.28
CA SER A 390 7.98 -37.58 -25.41
C SER A 390 7.49 -36.84 -24.17
#